data_0b59e9b8abcedea5891f526559f12950
#
_entry.id   0b59e9b8abcedea5891f526559f12950
#
_cell.length_a   1.000
_cell.length_b   1.000
_cell.length_c   1.000
_cell.angle_alpha   90.00
_cell.angle_beta   90.00
_cell.angle_gamma   90.00
#
_symmetry.space_group_name_H-M   'P 1'
#
loop_
_entity.id
_entity.type
_entity.pdbx_description
1 polymer ?
#
loop_
_entity_poly.entity_id
_entity_poly.type
_entity_poly.pdbx_seq_one_letter_code
_entity_poly.pdbx_strand_id
1 'polypeptide(L)'
;MRARSFSHVGITVRDFNEFVRFYWEVFRCPLVGVSDQPPDRVRAFFGVDHPMPSCKTGWIRCPGGGVLEIFEFQPQQPIVNGPWNRVGLTHFSLNVRNIQKWHDYLVSKGVDIVAKPERSPRGHTFFFARDCDGNLIELMDLGYMYYVLDWLGPLGGWVFRRGMYKHYYQPKK
;
A
#
# COMPACT_ATOMS: atom_id res chain seq x y z
N MET A 1 -19.00 -12.80 12.73
CA MET A 1 -17.70 -13.27 12.19
C MET A 1 -16.63 -12.19 12.40
N ARG A 2 -15.35 -12.55 12.41
CA ARG A 2 -14.21 -11.61 12.57
C ARG A 2 -13.13 -11.99 11.55
N ALA A 3 -12.58 -11.00 10.84
CA ALA A 3 -11.40 -11.21 10.00
C ALA A 3 -10.21 -11.66 10.85
N ARG A 4 -9.38 -12.56 10.33
CA ARG A 4 -8.21 -13.09 11.04
C ARG A 4 -7.04 -12.12 11.03
N SER A 5 -6.79 -11.49 9.88
CA SER A 5 -5.68 -10.56 9.67
C SER A 5 -5.95 -9.66 8.46
N PHE A 6 -5.20 -8.58 8.34
CA PHE A 6 -5.01 -7.91 7.05
C PHE A 6 -4.12 -8.77 6.16
N SER A 7 -4.52 -9.01 4.91
CA SER A 7 -3.79 -9.89 3.98
C SER A 7 -2.89 -9.11 3.02
N HIS A 8 -3.49 -8.33 2.13
CA HIS A 8 -2.78 -7.63 1.07
C HIS A 8 -3.49 -6.35 0.62
N VAL A 9 -2.77 -5.55 -0.15
CA VAL A 9 -3.32 -4.48 -0.99
C VAL A 9 -3.14 -4.89 -2.44
N GLY A 10 -4.21 -4.81 -3.25
CA GLY A 10 -4.16 -5.05 -4.70
C GLY A 10 -3.80 -3.78 -5.45
N ILE A 11 -2.85 -3.88 -6.39
CA ILE A 11 -2.39 -2.77 -7.23
C ILE A 11 -2.32 -3.23 -8.68
N THR A 12 -2.99 -2.53 -9.59
CA THR A 12 -2.80 -2.73 -11.02
C THR A 12 -1.58 -1.94 -11.48
N VAL A 13 -0.66 -2.62 -12.19
CA VAL A 13 0.64 -2.09 -12.60
C VAL A 13 0.76 -2.03 -14.11
N ARG A 14 1.59 -1.08 -14.62
CA ARG A 14 1.84 -0.94 -16.07
C ARG A 14 2.73 -2.04 -16.61
N ASP A 15 3.81 -2.33 -15.90
CA ASP A 15 4.81 -3.34 -16.26
C ASP A 15 5.17 -4.14 -15.01
N PHE A 16 4.85 -5.42 -15.03
CA PHE A 16 5.08 -6.34 -13.93
C PHE A 16 6.56 -6.43 -13.53
N ASN A 17 7.44 -6.52 -14.51
CA ASN A 17 8.86 -6.71 -14.26
C ASN A 17 9.52 -5.44 -13.72
N GLU A 18 9.13 -4.27 -14.26
CA GLU A 18 9.59 -2.97 -13.76
C GLU A 18 9.17 -2.76 -12.31
N PHE A 19 7.90 -3.05 -11.99
CA PHE A 19 7.38 -2.91 -10.64
C PHE A 19 8.08 -3.83 -9.63
N VAL A 20 8.26 -5.11 -9.98
CA VAL A 20 9.00 -6.08 -9.15
C VAL A 20 10.43 -5.63 -8.91
N ARG A 21 11.13 -5.17 -9.97
CA ARG A 21 12.51 -4.68 -9.88
C ARG A 21 12.59 -3.45 -8.98
N PHE A 22 11.69 -2.46 -9.14
CA PHE A 22 11.63 -1.27 -8.30
C PHE A 22 11.52 -1.64 -6.82
N TYR A 23 10.55 -2.47 -6.45
CA TYR A 23 10.33 -2.86 -5.05
C TYR A 23 11.47 -3.68 -4.46
N TRP A 24 12.13 -4.49 -5.28
CA TRP A 24 13.34 -5.20 -4.85
C TRP A 24 14.54 -4.27 -4.67
N GLU A 25 14.82 -3.42 -5.62
CA GLU A 25 16.02 -2.55 -5.60
C GLU A 25 15.92 -1.45 -4.56
N VAL A 26 14.72 -0.88 -4.36
CA VAL A 26 14.49 0.23 -3.46
C VAL A 26 14.19 -0.24 -2.04
N PHE A 27 13.27 -1.17 -1.87
CA PHE A 27 12.74 -1.56 -0.56
C PHE A 27 13.14 -2.95 -0.10
N ARG A 28 13.85 -3.73 -0.93
CA ARG A 28 14.19 -5.13 -0.67
C ARG A 28 12.98 -6.02 -0.44
N CYS A 29 11.88 -5.71 -1.10
CA CYS A 29 10.65 -6.49 -1.06
C CYS A 29 10.68 -7.57 -2.15
N PRO A 30 10.86 -8.86 -1.81
CA PRO A 30 10.95 -9.93 -2.81
C PRO A 30 9.60 -10.30 -3.38
N LEU A 31 9.61 -10.72 -4.66
CA LEU A 31 8.50 -11.44 -5.28
C LEU A 31 8.47 -12.87 -4.73
N VAL A 32 7.30 -13.31 -4.22
CA VAL A 32 7.14 -14.63 -3.59
C VAL A 32 6.15 -15.55 -4.30
N GLY A 33 5.49 -15.07 -5.33
CA GLY A 33 4.58 -15.88 -6.15
C GLY A 33 4.18 -15.14 -7.43
N VAL A 34 3.96 -15.92 -8.49
CA VAL A 34 3.49 -15.42 -9.80
C VAL A 34 2.46 -16.41 -10.35
N SER A 35 1.43 -15.87 -11.01
CA SER A 35 0.43 -16.67 -11.71
C SER A 35 -0.13 -15.91 -12.91
N ASP A 36 -0.29 -16.60 -14.03
CA ASP A 36 -1.03 -16.08 -15.18
C ASP A 36 -2.48 -16.54 -15.08
N GLN A 37 -3.41 -15.61 -15.29
CA GLN A 37 -4.83 -15.88 -15.21
C GLN A 37 -5.38 -16.21 -16.60
N PRO A 38 -6.17 -17.28 -16.77
CA PRO A 38 -6.74 -17.63 -18.06
C PRO A 38 -7.78 -16.57 -18.50
N PRO A 39 -7.92 -16.32 -19.82
CA PRO A 39 -8.81 -15.29 -20.36
C PRO A 39 -10.25 -15.35 -19.85
N ASP A 40 -10.81 -16.54 -19.71
CA ASP A 40 -12.18 -16.72 -19.20
C ASP A 40 -12.33 -16.22 -17.76
N ARG A 41 -11.33 -16.50 -16.90
CA ARG A 41 -11.32 -15.97 -15.53
C ARG A 41 -11.15 -14.46 -15.52
N VAL A 42 -10.30 -13.91 -16.39
CA VAL A 42 -10.08 -12.47 -16.47
C VAL A 42 -11.38 -11.74 -16.86
N ARG A 43 -12.15 -12.28 -17.82
CA ARG A 43 -13.48 -11.75 -18.17
C ARG A 43 -14.49 -11.89 -17.02
N ALA A 44 -14.63 -13.11 -16.52
CA ALA A 44 -15.72 -13.42 -15.59
C ALA A 44 -15.50 -12.83 -14.20
N PHE A 45 -14.27 -12.81 -13.70
CA PHE A 45 -13.95 -12.38 -12.35
C PHE A 45 -13.55 -10.90 -12.28
N PHE A 46 -12.70 -10.43 -13.21
CA PHE A 46 -12.23 -9.05 -13.19
C PHE A 46 -13.04 -8.12 -14.10
N GLY A 47 -13.96 -8.63 -14.90
CA GLY A 47 -14.84 -7.83 -15.76
C GLY A 47 -14.12 -7.12 -16.90
N VAL A 48 -12.98 -7.64 -17.35
CA VAL A 48 -12.24 -7.05 -18.49
C VAL A 48 -12.93 -7.46 -19.78
N ASP A 49 -13.61 -6.52 -20.44
CA ASP A 49 -14.34 -6.73 -21.70
C ASP A 49 -13.36 -6.70 -22.88
N HIS A 50 -12.82 -7.87 -23.19
CA HIS A 50 -11.94 -8.08 -24.34
C HIS A 50 -12.00 -9.55 -24.79
N PRO A 51 -11.90 -9.87 -26.11
CA PRO A 51 -11.96 -11.24 -26.58
C PRO A 51 -10.89 -12.15 -25.99
N MET A 52 -9.66 -11.65 -25.85
CA MET A 52 -8.51 -12.37 -25.32
C MET A 52 -7.76 -11.51 -24.28
N PRO A 53 -8.37 -11.26 -23.10
CA PRO A 53 -7.67 -10.51 -22.07
C PRO A 53 -6.63 -11.38 -21.40
N SER A 54 -5.57 -10.78 -20.88
CA SER A 54 -4.62 -11.45 -20.02
C SER A 54 -4.43 -10.71 -18.69
N CYS A 55 -4.04 -11.45 -17.67
CA CYS A 55 -3.67 -10.86 -16.39
C CYS A 55 -2.55 -11.70 -15.77
N LYS A 56 -1.39 -11.08 -15.57
CA LYS A 56 -0.32 -11.63 -14.74
C LYS A 56 -0.48 -11.10 -13.32
N THR A 57 -0.48 -11.98 -12.34
CA THR A 57 -0.56 -11.63 -10.92
C THR A 57 0.74 -11.99 -10.20
N GLY A 58 1.10 -11.21 -9.21
CA GLY A 58 2.27 -11.49 -8.38
C GLY A 58 2.11 -10.98 -6.96
N TRP A 59 2.84 -11.60 -6.04
CA TRP A 59 2.84 -11.22 -4.63
C TRP A 59 4.22 -10.73 -4.22
N ILE A 60 4.31 -9.47 -3.87
CA ILE A 60 5.52 -8.83 -3.33
C ILE A 60 5.41 -8.78 -1.81
N ARG A 61 6.33 -9.44 -1.13
CA ARG A 61 6.35 -9.51 0.33
C ARG A 61 7.04 -8.30 0.92
N CYS A 62 6.29 -7.46 1.64
CA CYS A 62 6.84 -6.32 2.37
C CYS A 62 7.37 -6.73 3.77
N PRO A 63 8.31 -5.97 4.35
CA PRO A 63 8.74 -6.16 5.73
C PRO A 63 7.55 -6.13 6.70
N GLY A 64 7.63 -6.90 7.77
CA GLY A 64 6.56 -6.96 8.77
C GLY A 64 5.34 -7.78 8.38
N GLY A 65 5.28 -8.34 7.16
CA GLY A 65 4.25 -9.31 6.78
C GLY A 65 3.18 -8.80 5.82
N GLY A 66 3.18 -7.54 5.45
CA GLY A 66 2.30 -7.02 4.41
C GLY A 66 2.62 -7.59 3.03
N VAL A 67 1.64 -7.67 2.16
CA VAL A 67 1.80 -8.11 0.77
C VAL A 67 1.19 -7.06 -0.16
N LEU A 68 1.91 -6.73 -1.23
CA LEU A 68 1.34 -6.08 -2.40
C LEU A 68 1.01 -7.18 -3.42
N GLU A 69 -0.28 -7.34 -3.73
CA GLU A 69 -0.73 -8.19 -4.83
C GLU A 69 -0.80 -7.33 -6.08
N ILE A 70 0.06 -7.60 -7.04
CA ILE A 70 0.16 -6.82 -8.27
C ILE A 70 -0.52 -7.52 -9.43
N PHE A 71 -1.16 -6.72 -10.31
CA PHE A 71 -1.92 -7.17 -11.46
C PHE A 71 -1.49 -6.41 -12.71
N GLU A 72 -0.94 -7.09 -13.70
CA GLU A 72 -0.73 -6.53 -15.03
C GLU A 72 -1.78 -7.08 -15.98
N PHE A 73 -2.71 -6.21 -16.41
CA PHE A 73 -3.76 -6.56 -17.35
C PHE A 73 -3.40 -6.20 -18.79
N GLN A 74 -3.92 -6.96 -19.74
CA GLN A 74 -4.00 -6.58 -21.14
C GLN A 74 -5.44 -6.81 -21.65
N PRO A 75 -6.08 -5.81 -22.26
CA PRO A 75 -5.60 -4.42 -22.42
C PRO A 75 -5.59 -3.66 -21.09
N GLN A 76 -4.72 -2.65 -21.00
CA GLN A 76 -4.65 -1.76 -19.84
C GLN A 76 -5.59 -0.56 -20.00
N GLN A 77 -6.11 -0.06 -18.90
CA GLN A 77 -6.76 1.24 -18.82
C GLN A 77 -5.75 2.33 -18.44
N PRO A 78 -6.01 3.60 -18.82
CA PRO A 78 -5.15 4.70 -18.43
C PRO A 78 -4.99 4.83 -16.91
N ILE A 79 -3.82 5.29 -16.46
CA ILE A 79 -3.58 5.58 -15.04
C ILE A 79 -4.49 6.73 -14.60
N VAL A 80 -5.20 6.52 -13.50
CA VAL A 80 -6.03 7.54 -12.85
C VAL A 80 -5.36 7.97 -11.56
N ASN A 81 -4.41 8.90 -11.66
CA ASN A 81 -3.89 9.61 -10.50
C ASN A 81 -4.88 10.72 -10.11
N GLY A 82 -5.44 10.65 -8.93
CA GLY A 82 -6.43 11.60 -8.44
C GLY A 82 -5.91 12.47 -7.29
N PRO A 83 -6.59 13.61 -7.00
CA PRO A 83 -6.25 14.45 -5.86
C PRO A 83 -6.52 13.71 -4.53
N TRP A 84 -5.88 14.17 -3.45
CA TRP A 84 -5.99 13.57 -2.12
C TRP A 84 -7.42 13.48 -1.56
N ASN A 85 -8.29 14.40 -1.94
CA ASN A 85 -9.68 14.44 -1.51
C ASN A 85 -10.61 13.53 -2.33
N ARG A 86 -10.07 12.73 -3.23
CA ARG A 86 -10.83 11.69 -3.92
C ARG A 86 -11.17 10.55 -2.96
N VAL A 87 -12.42 10.13 -2.92
CA VAL A 87 -12.83 8.96 -2.14
C VAL A 87 -12.18 7.69 -2.71
N GLY A 88 -11.51 6.92 -1.87
CA GLY A 88 -10.84 5.68 -2.23
C GLY A 88 -9.47 5.54 -1.57
N LEU A 89 -8.71 4.54 -1.99
CA LEU A 89 -7.34 4.33 -1.51
C LEU A 89 -6.45 5.48 -2.00
N THR A 90 -5.72 6.12 -1.10
CA THR A 90 -4.79 7.20 -1.43
C THR A 90 -3.35 6.71 -1.49
N HIS A 91 -2.93 5.93 -0.51
CA HIS A 91 -1.57 5.42 -0.35
C HIS A 91 -1.54 4.17 0.53
N PHE A 92 -0.42 3.51 0.56
CA PHE A 92 -0.05 2.58 1.62
C PHE A 92 1.21 3.08 2.32
N SER A 93 1.47 2.59 3.54
CA SER A 93 2.58 3.09 4.37
C SER A 93 3.55 1.97 4.72
N LEU A 94 4.84 2.30 4.70
CA LEU A 94 5.92 1.47 5.19
C LEU A 94 6.48 2.08 6.48
N ASN A 95 6.46 1.31 7.58
CA ASN A 95 7.12 1.72 8.80
C ASN A 95 8.63 1.53 8.68
N VAL A 96 9.38 2.61 8.85
CA VAL A 96 10.84 2.64 8.72
C VAL A 96 11.47 3.28 9.94
N ARG A 97 12.78 3.12 10.12
CA ARG A 97 13.55 3.85 11.13
C ARG A 97 14.44 4.88 10.46
N ASN A 98 14.62 6.03 11.11
CA ASN A 98 15.47 7.13 10.63
C ASN A 98 14.97 7.69 9.29
N ILE A 99 13.89 8.42 9.37
CA ILE A 99 13.17 8.96 8.21
C ILE A 99 14.06 9.82 7.30
N GLN A 100 15.02 10.58 7.86
CA GLN A 100 15.94 11.40 7.07
C GLN A 100 16.88 10.54 6.21
N LYS A 101 17.43 9.44 6.75
CA LYS A 101 18.26 8.52 5.96
C LYS A 101 17.48 7.86 4.83
N TRP A 102 16.21 7.55 5.06
CA TRP A 102 15.34 7.01 4.01
C TRP A 102 15.07 8.02 2.92
N HIS A 103 14.79 9.28 3.29
CA HIS A 103 14.61 10.35 2.32
C HIS A 103 15.88 10.50 1.43
N ASP A 104 17.05 10.64 2.04
CA ASP A 104 18.31 10.83 1.32
C ASP A 104 18.65 9.62 0.43
N TYR A 105 18.36 8.40 0.91
CA TYR A 105 18.50 7.17 0.15
C TYR A 105 17.58 7.15 -1.08
N LEU A 106 16.29 7.47 -0.93
CA LEU A 106 15.36 7.49 -2.06
C LEU A 106 15.73 8.56 -3.08
N VAL A 107 16.15 9.73 -2.63
CA VAL A 107 16.71 10.78 -3.53
C VAL A 107 17.90 10.24 -4.30
N SER A 108 18.84 9.54 -3.64
CA SER A 108 20.01 8.96 -4.31
C SER A 108 19.67 7.87 -5.33
N LYS A 109 18.49 7.26 -5.20
CA LYS A 109 17.94 6.28 -6.15
C LYS A 109 17.12 6.90 -7.28
N GLY A 110 16.95 8.21 -7.29
CA GLY A 110 16.13 8.92 -8.28
C GLY A 110 14.62 8.69 -8.11
N VAL A 111 14.16 8.28 -6.91
CA VAL A 111 12.74 8.12 -6.62
C VAL A 111 12.08 9.48 -6.49
N ASP A 112 10.90 9.65 -7.06
CA ASP A 112 10.11 10.89 -6.98
C ASP A 112 9.62 11.14 -5.55
N ILE A 113 10.14 12.21 -4.94
CA ILE A 113 9.78 12.64 -3.58
C ILE A 113 8.72 13.72 -3.65
N VAL A 114 7.56 13.46 -3.08
CA VAL A 114 6.42 14.38 -3.09
C VAL A 114 6.60 15.54 -2.11
N ALA A 115 7.15 15.25 -0.92
CA ALA A 115 7.40 16.25 0.12
C ALA A 115 8.60 15.85 0.98
N LYS A 116 9.28 16.83 1.59
CA LYS A 116 10.34 16.58 2.57
C LYS A 116 9.77 15.94 3.84
N PRO A 117 10.63 15.26 4.64
CA PRO A 117 10.21 14.74 5.92
C PRO A 117 9.57 15.78 6.82
N GLU A 118 8.41 15.45 7.38
CA GLU A 118 7.65 16.30 8.29
C GLU A 118 7.34 15.56 9.59
N ARG A 119 7.08 16.32 10.64
CA ARG A 119 6.63 15.78 11.92
C ARG A 119 5.13 15.97 12.07
N SER A 120 4.41 14.90 12.32
CA SER A 120 2.99 14.97 12.59
C SER A 120 2.70 15.60 13.96
N PRO A 121 1.49 16.15 14.18
CA PRO A 121 1.08 16.65 15.50
C PRO A 121 1.15 15.60 16.60
N ARG A 122 1.14 14.30 16.26
CA ARG A 122 1.26 13.18 17.20
C ARG A 122 2.69 12.72 17.45
N GLY A 123 3.68 13.36 16.82
CA GLY A 123 5.10 13.18 17.12
C GLY A 123 5.87 12.21 16.25
N HIS A 124 5.21 11.41 15.39
CA HIS A 124 5.91 10.59 14.40
C HIS A 124 6.36 11.43 13.21
N THR A 125 7.38 10.97 12.50
CA THR A 125 7.89 11.63 11.29
C THR A 125 7.55 10.81 10.06
N PHE A 126 7.27 11.48 8.95
CA PHE A 126 6.86 10.83 7.70
C PHE A 126 7.20 11.70 6.48
N PHE A 127 7.19 11.08 5.31
CA PHE A 127 7.15 11.76 4.01
C PHE A 127 6.51 10.85 2.96
N PHE A 128 6.22 11.42 1.79
CA PHE A 128 5.64 10.69 0.67
C PHE A 128 6.58 10.65 -0.52
N ALA A 129 6.61 9.49 -1.15
CA ALA A 129 7.29 9.24 -2.42
C ALA A 129 6.32 8.59 -3.42
N ARG A 130 6.70 8.52 -4.69
CA ARG A 130 5.98 7.77 -5.71
C ARG A 130 6.77 6.56 -6.15
N ASP A 131 6.07 5.46 -6.40
CA ASP A 131 6.68 4.32 -7.07
C ASP A 131 6.79 4.55 -8.60
N CYS A 132 7.26 3.52 -9.32
CA CYS A 132 7.45 3.58 -10.77
C CYS A 132 6.14 3.79 -11.57
N ASP A 133 4.99 3.51 -10.97
CA ASP A 133 3.67 3.74 -11.56
C ASP A 133 2.98 5.02 -11.04
N GLY A 134 3.66 5.77 -10.17
CA GLY A 134 3.15 7.00 -9.58
C GLY A 134 2.24 6.79 -8.37
N ASN A 135 2.12 5.57 -7.83
CA ASN A 135 1.39 5.33 -6.60
C ASN A 135 2.08 5.98 -5.42
N LEU A 136 1.31 6.55 -4.50
CA LEU A 136 1.84 7.16 -3.30
C LEU A 136 2.24 6.11 -2.28
N ILE A 137 3.49 6.21 -1.83
CA ILE A 137 4.04 5.45 -0.71
C ILE A 137 4.36 6.43 0.42
N GLU A 138 3.77 6.20 1.58
CA GLU A 138 4.16 6.90 2.80
C GLU A 138 5.30 6.13 3.48
N LEU A 139 6.40 6.81 3.78
CA LEU A 139 7.39 6.29 4.70
C LEU A 139 7.18 6.98 6.05
N MET A 140 7.00 6.19 7.10
CA MET A 140 6.66 6.68 8.42
C MET A 140 7.58 6.06 9.48
N ASP A 141 8.16 6.89 10.35
CA ASP A 141 8.85 6.43 11.56
C ASP A 141 7.92 6.59 12.75
N LEU A 142 7.28 5.49 13.12
CA LEU A 142 6.36 5.44 14.25
C LEU A 142 7.07 5.42 15.59
N GLY A 143 8.40 5.22 15.62
CA GLY A 143 9.15 5.07 16.87
C GLY A 143 8.54 4.00 17.78
N TYR A 144 8.35 4.35 19.06
CA TYR A 144 7.74 3.44 20.05
C TYR A 144 6.26 3.15 19.79
N MET A 145 5.56 4.03 19.06
CA MET A 145 4.14 3.84 18.72
C MET A 145 3.90 2.60 17.87
N TYR A 146 4.90 2.14 17.12
CA TYR A 146 4.83 0.87 16.42
C TYR A 146 4.43 -0.28 17.35
N TYR A 147 5.14 -0.42 18.46
CA TYR A 147 4.88 -1.48 19.45
C TYR A 147 3.55 -1.29 20.17
N VAL A 148 3.18 -0.03 20.45
CA VAL A 148 1.88 0.27 21.08
C VAL A 148 0.72 -0.13 20.17
N LEU A 149 0.80 0.16 18.88
CA LEU A 149 -0.23 -0.21 17.91
C LEU A 149 -0.29 -1.71 17.68
N ASP A 150 0.86 -2.37 17.60
CA ASP A 150 0.95 -3.81 17.34
C ASP A 150 0.43 -4.64 18.53
N TRP A 151 0.90 -4.32 19.75
CA TRP A 151 0.61 -5.10 20.95
C TRP A 151 -0.67 -4.68 21.66
N LEU A 152 -0.88 -3.37 21.82
CA LEU A 152 -2.00 -2.82 22.59
C LEU A 152 -3.17 -2.35 21.72
N GLY A 153 -3.00 -2.30 20.39
CA GLY A 153 -4.02 -1.84 19.47
C GLY A 153 -5.39 -2.50 19.64
N PRO A 154 -5.49 -3.83 19.80
CA PRO A 154 -6.76 -4.51 20.00
C PRO A 154 -7.47 -4.08 21.28
N LEU A 155 -6.72 -3.95 22.41
CA LEU A 155 -7.26 -3.49 23.69
C LEU A 155 -7.64 -2.01 23.61
N GLY A 156 -6.76 -1.17 23.06
CA GLY A 156 -7.01 0.26 22.85
C GLY A 156 -8.24 0.48 21.98
N GLY A 157 -8.36 -0.24 20.89
CA GLY A 157 -9.54 -0.19 20.01
C GLY A 157 -10.84 -0.56 20.74
N TRP A 158 -10.80 -1.57 21.61
CA TRP A 158 -11.96 -1.96 22.44
C TRP A 158 -12.38 -0.84 23.41
N VAL A 159 -11.41 -0.21 24.12
CA VAL A 159 -11.65 0.88 25.07
C VAL A 159 -12.18 2.13 24.33
N PHE A 160 -11.47 2.56 23.28
CA PHE A 160 -11.83 3.78 22.54
C PHE A 160 -13.19 3.69 21.86
N ARG A 161 -13.55 2.54 21.32
CA ARG A 161 -14.87 2.30 20.72
C ARG A 161 -16.01 2.47 21.72
N ARG A 162 -15.80 2.12 22.99
CA ARG A 162 -16.82 2.25 24.05
C ARG A 162 -16.80 3.61 24.74
N GLY A 163 -15.69 4.31 24.70
CA GLY A 163 -15.47 5.62 25.32
C GLY A 163 -15.41 6.76 24.30
N MET A 164 -14.20 7.31 24.11
CA MET A 164 -13.90 8.51 23.33
C MET A 164 -14.47 8.50 21.91
N TYR A 165 -14.42 7.35 21.24
CA TYR A 165 -14.86 7.24 19.84
C TYR A 165 -16.23 6.57 19.67
N LYS A 166 -17.02 6.44 20.75
CA LYS A 166 -18.34 5.80 20.73
C LYS A 166 -19.26 6.37 19.64
N HIS A 167 -19.22 7.68 19.40
CA HIS A 167 -20.07 8.38 18.45
C HIS A 167 -19.85 7.94 16.99
N TYR A 168 -18.65 7.50 16.62
CA TYR A 168 -18.38 6.99 15.26
C TYR A 168 -19.03 5.64 14.94
N TYR A 169 -19.46 4.90 15.97
CA TYR A 169 -20.07 3.58 15.84
C TYR A 169 -21.58 3.58 15.98
N GLN A 170 -22.19 4.76 16.14
CA GLN A 170 -23.64 4.89 16.19
C GLN A 170 -24.21 5.03 14.78
N PRO A 171 -25.39 4.44 14.48
CA PRO A 171 -26.07 4.67 13.20
C PRO A 171 -26.29 6.17 13.00
N LYS A 172 -26.09 6.66 11.78
CA LYS A 172 -26.54 8.01 11.43
C LYS A 172 -28.05 8.04 11.58
N LYS A 173 -28.57 8.95 12.39
CA LYS A 173 -29.99 9.22 12.48
C LYS A 173 -30.51 9.78 11.16
#